data_5e55ef0d90d2cfe3b473579041773fb4
#
_entry.id   5e55ef0d90d2cfe3b473579041773fb4
#
_cell.length_a   1.000
_cell.length_b   1.000
_cell.length_c   1.000
_cell.angle_alpha   90.00
_cell.angle_beta   90.00
_cell.angle_gamma   90.00
#
_symmetry.space_group_name_H-M   'P 1'
#
loop_
_entity.id
_entity.type
_entity.pdbx_description
1 polymer ?
#
loop_
_entity_poly.entity_id
_entity_poly.type
_entity_poly.pdbx_seq_one_letter_code
_entity_poly.pdbx_strand_id
1 'polypeptide(L)'
;MISYDASNRLKVILSYQGTILPSVLSYMVWMLLWTGSLLFVFKFFELQFDLGSQLHTFLGVALVFLLVMRTNSSYDRYWEGRKQLGALGITARNLAVKSNSVIPDSEQGFRTEISSLIGAYVLCVKEHLRDGITQKELKGLSSANREELENFSSPPNGILCILGKRLRSCIDQKWMAPPEFGSFNSSLDDLQGVLRALDRIRFTPLPFAYVNQLKVFMMIYLGTLPLVLIPQFDYLTLIGMFFAVYAFVGIEEI
;
A
#
# COMPACT_ATOMS: atom_id res chain seq x y z
N MET A 1 1.89 -7.40 8.33
CA MET A 1 3.11 -6.58 8.52
C MET A 1 4.19 -7.52 9.03
N ILE A 2 5.33 -7.58 8.37
CA ILE A 2 6.45 -8.42 8.81
C ILE A 2 7.11 -7.70 9.99
N SER A 3 7.09 -8.32 11.17
CA SER A 3 7.86 -7.83 12.31
C SER A 3 9.30 -8.32 12.18
N TYR A 4 10.24 -7.42 12.11
CA TYR A 4 11.67 -7.75 12.08
C TYR A 4 12.43 -6.97 13.15
N ASP A 5 13.48 -7.58 13.65
CA ASP A 5 14.40 -6.92 14.58
C ASP A 5 15.51 -6.24 13.76
N ALA A 6 15.49 -4.91 13.74
CA ALA A 6 16.45 -4.10 13.01
C ALA A 6 17.89 -4.24 13.53
N SER A 7 18.09 -4.74 14.76
CA SER A 7 19.41 -4.95 15.36
C SER A 7 20.15 -6.14 14.74
N ASN A 8 19.42 -7.14 14.26
CA ASN A 8 19.99 -8.36 13.68
C ASN A 8 20.17 -8.23 12.15
N ARG A 9 21.25 -7.53 11.74
CA ARG A 9 21.55 -7.20 10.34
C ARG A 9 21.63 -8.44 9.44
N LEU A 10 22.29 -9.51 9.87
CA LEU A 10 22.45 -10.72 9.07
C LEU A 10 21.10 -11.41 8.80
N LYS A 11 20.23 -11.47 9.81
CA LYS A 11 18.90 -12.06 9.65
C LYS A 11 18.02 -11.24 8.69
N VAL A 12 18.16 -9.92 8.67
CA VAL A 12 17.44 -9.04 7.75
C VAL A 12 17.95 -9.24 6.31
N ILE A 13 19.28 -9.28 6.12
CA ILE A 13 19.90 -9.46 4.79
C ILE A 13 19.57 -10.83 4.19
N LEU A 14 19.58 -11.90 5.00
CA LEU A 14 19.34 -13.28 4.55
C LEU A 14 17.86 -13.67 4.58
N SER A 15 16.96 -12.74 4.94
CA SER A 15 15.52 -13.01 4.94
C SER A 15 15.01 -13.12 3.51
N TYR A 16 14.40 -14.27 3.16
CA TYR A 16 13.74 -14.45 1.87
C TYR A 16 12.30 -13.90 1.86
N GLN A 17 11.62 -13.98 3.02
CA GLN A 17 10.23 -13.52 3.14
C GLN A 17 10.15 -12.00 3.20
N GLY A 18 9.40 -11.41 2.29
CA GLY A 18 9.19 -9.95 2.21
C GLY A 18 10.33 -9.19 1.54
N THR A 19 11.28 -9.90 0.90
CA THR A 19 12.30 -9.28 0.07
C THR A 19 11.80 -9.11 -1.37
N ILE A 20 12.42 -8.22 -2.10
CA ILE A 20 12.14 -7.93 -3.51
C ILE A 20 12.72 -9.02 -4.42
N LEU A 21 13.62 -9.86 -3.89
CA LEU A 21 14.37 -10.84 -4.68
C LEU A 21 13.52 -11.73 -5.58
N PRO A 22 12.39 -12.32 -5.14
CA PRO A 22 11.54 -13.14 -6.01
C PRO A 22 10.98 -12.39 -7.22
N SER A 23 10.63 -11.10 -7.04
CA SER A 23 10.06 -10.27 -8.11
C SER A 23 11.12 -9.86 -9.14
N VAL A 24 12.35 -9.65 -8.69
CA VAL A 24 13.47 -9.17 -9.52
C VAL A 24 14.22 -10.32 -10.21
N LEU A 25 14.12 -11.55 -9.69
CA LEU A 25 14.92 -12.70 -10.14
C LEU A 25 14.77 -12.99 -11.65
N SER A 26 13.57 -12.91 -12.18
CA SER A 26 13.31 -13.13 -13.61
C SER A 26 14.01 -12.08 -14.48
N TYR A 27 13.96 -10.82 -14.08
CA TYR A 27 14.68 -9.74 -14.77
C TYR A 27 16.21 -9.93 -14.70
N MET A 28 16.72 -10.33 -13.55
CA MET A 28 18.14 -10.62 -13.37
C MET A 28 18.62 -11.73 -14.32
N VAL A 29 17.88 -12.83 -14.38
CA VAL A 29 18.22 -13.96 -15.29
C VAL A 29 18.21 -13.49 -16.75
N TRP A 30 17.15 -12.79 -17.19
CA TRP A 30 17.07 -12.27 -18.56
C TRP A 30 18.20 -11.32 -18.91
N MET A 31 18.53 -10.40 -18.02
CA MET A 31 19.61 -9.40 -18.26
C MET A 31 20.99 -10.06 -18.23
N LEU A 32 21.22 -11.09 -17.40
CA LEU A 32 22.47 -11.85 -17.41
C LEU A 32 22.62 -12.69 -18.69
N LEU A 33 21.55 -13.31 -19.18
CA LEU A 33 21.55 -14.01 -20.47
C LEU A 33 21.81 -13.04 -21.63
N TRP A 34 21.18 -11.87 -21.61
CA TRP A 34 21.43 -10.81 -22.59
C TRP A 34 22.88 -10.36 -22.56
N THR A 35 23.42 -10.05 -21.39
CA THR A 35 24.84 -9.66 -21.23
C THR A 35 25.79 -10.77 -21.68
N GLY A 36 25.51 -12.03 -21.34
CA GLY A 36 26.29 -13.18 -21.78
C GLY A 36 26.28 -13.36 -23.29
N SER A 37 25.14 -13.16 -23.95
CA SER A 37 25.02 -13.21 -25.40
C SER A 37 25.85 -12.09 -26.08
N LEU A 38 25.81 -10.88 -25.54
CA LEU A 38 26.63 -9.76 -26.03
C LEU A 38 28.12 -10.04 -25.83
N LEU A 39 28.53 -10.54 -24.66
CA LEU A 39 29.93 -10.96 -24.42
C LEU A 39 30.39 -12.01 -25.44
N PHE A 40 29.56 -13.02 -25.70
CA PHE A 40 29.87 -14.02 -26.72
C PHE A 40 30.06 -13.38 -28.11
N VAL A 41 29.16 -12.50 -28.53
CA VAL A 41 29.26 -11.80 -29.83
C VAL A 41 30.51 -10.95 -29.89
N PHE A 42 30.83 -10.16 -28.86
CA PHE A 42 32.02 -9.32 -28.82
C PHE A 42 33.32 -10.14 -28.95
N LYS A 43 33.36 -11.30 -28.25
CA LYS A 43 34.54 -12.18 -28.29
C LYS A 43 34.64 -12.97 -29.59
N PHE A 44 33.52 -13.47 -30.13
CA PHE A 44 33.52 -14.28 -31.35
C PHE A 44 33.87 -13.48 -32.60
N PHE A 45 33.37 -12.22 -32.65
CA PHE A 45 33.62 -11.35 -33.81
C PHE A 45 34.78 -10.36 -33.59
N GLU A 46 35.49 -10.45 -32.46
CA GLU A 46 36.58 -9.54 -32.07
C GLU A 46 36.19 -8.07 -32.17
N LEU A 47 34.94 -7.74 -31.81
CA LEU A 47 34.40 -6.39 -31.94
C LEU A 47 35.09 -5.46 -30.95
N GLN A 48 35.67 -4.38 -31.47
CA GLN A 48 36.17 -3.26 -30.67
C GLN A 48 35.23 -2.08 -30.86
N PHE A 49 34.21 -2.01 -29.99
CA PHE A 49 33.23 -0.94 -30.05
C PHE A 49 33.16 -0.25 -28.68
N ASP A 50 33.54 1.04 -28.66
CA ASP A 50 33.44 1.86 -27.45
C ASP A 50 32.39 2.95 -27.67
N LEU A 51 31.28 2.85 -26.97
CA LEU A 51 30.20 3.86 -26.98
C LEU A 51 30.54 5.13 -26.20
N GLY A 52 31.69 5.17 -25.52
CA GLY A 52 32.00 6.25 -24.59
C GLY A 52 31.09 6.24 -23.35
N SER A 53 31.67 6.20 -22.18
CA SER A 53 30.93 6.07 -20.90
C SER A 53 30.17 7.35 -20.51
N GLN A 54 30.51 8.50 -21.09
CA GLN A 54 29.99 9.81 -20.65
C GLN A 54 28.47 9.94 -20.84
N LEU A 55 27.95 9.59 -22.03
CA LEU A 55 26.50 9.65 -22.29
C LEU A 55 25.74 8.72 -21.36
N HIS A 56 26.25 7.50 -21.16
CA HIS A 56 25.63 6.51 -20.28
C HIS A 56 25.63 6.95 -18.81
N THR A 57 26.73 7.56 -18.36
CA THR A 57 26.82 8.16 -17.03
C THR A 57 25.75 9.25 -16.84
N PHE A 58 25.58 10.14 -17.81
CA PHE A 58 24.56 11.18 -17.77
C PHE A 58 23.13 10.59 -17.69
N LEU A 59 22.83 9.60 -18.53
CA LEU A 59 21.55 8.89 -18.49
C LEU A 59 21.33 8.16 -17.16
N GLY A 60 22.39 7.58 -16.60
CA GLY A 60 22.34 6.92 -15.28
C GLY A 60 21.97 7.89 -14.16
N VAL A 61 22.57 9.09 -14.15
CA VAL A 61 22.22 10.13 -13.18
C VAL A 61 20.76 10.55 -13.30
N ALA A 62 20.28 10.76 -14.55
CA ALA A 62 18.88 11.08 -14.79
C ALA A 62 17.93 9.98 -14.31
N LEU A 63 18.28 8.70 -14.55
CA LEU A 63 17.50 7.54 -14.09
C LEU A 63 17.45 7.48 -12.57
N VAL A 64 18.58 7.65 -11.89
CA VAL A 64 18.64 7.66 -10.41
C VAL A 64 17.74 8.75 -9.86
N PHE A 65 17.75 9.96 -10.45
CA PHE A 65 16.86 11.03 -10.02
C PHE A 65 15.37 10.66 -10.14
N LEU A 66 14.98 10.06 -11.26
CA LEU A 66 13.60 9.59 -11.46
C LEU A 66 13.20 8.49 -10.46
N LEU A 67 14.11 7.57 -10.16
CA LEU A 67 13.88 6.52 -9.15
C LEU A 67 13.71 7.11 -7.75
N VAL A 68 14.52 8.10 -7.38
CA VAL A 68 14.37 8.78 -6.08
C VAL A 68 13.01 9.47 -5.98
N MET A 69 12.56 10.18 -7.02
CA MET A 69 11.24 10.80 -7.03
C MET A 69 10.11 9.76 -6.89
N ARG A 70 10.24 8.62 -7.55
CA ARG A 70 9.27 7.52 -7.43
C ARG A 70 9.24 6.94 -6.01
N THR A 71 10.41 6.64 -5.44
CA THR A 71 10.52 6.10 -4.08
C THR A 71 9.90 7.05 -3.06
N ASN A 72 10.15 8.35 -3.18
CA ASN A 72 9.54 9.35 -2.31
C ASN A 72 8.01 9.33 -2.43
N SER A 73 7.47 9.30 -3.65
CA SER A 73 6.03 9.23 -3.88
C SER A 73 5.40 7.95 -3.29
N SER A 74 6.09 6.81 -3.40
CA SER A 74 5.64 5.53 -2.82
C SER A 74 5.65 5.58 -1.28
N TYR A 75 6.70 6.17 -0.70
CA TYR A 75 6.81 6.39 0.74
C TYR A 75 5.70 7.32 1.27
N ASP A 76 5.41 8.42 0.59
CA ASP A 76 4.35 9.35 0.97
C ASP A 76 2.97 8.67 0.98
N ARG A 77 2.69 7.84 -0.02
CA ARG A 77 1.45 7.04 -0.07
C ARG A 77 1.37 6.04 1.09
N TYR A 78 2.45 5.31 1.35
CA TYR A 78 2.52 4.38 2.48
C TYR A 78 2.28 5.10 3.80
N TRP A 79 2.94 6.24 4.00
CA TRP A 79 2.84 7.02 5.23
C TRP A 79 1.45 7.61 5.42
N GLU A 80 0.85 8.14 4.36
CA GLU A 80 -0.53 8.63 4.39
C GLU A 80 -1.51 7.50 4.73
N GLY A 81 -1.37 6.33 4.12
CA GLY A 81 -2.18 5.15 4.47
C GLY A 81 -2.06 4.77 5.95
N ARG A 82 -0.85 4.82 6.50
CA ARG A 82 -0.60 4.56 7.94
C ARG A 82 -1.27 5.59 8.85
N LYS A 83 -1.23 6.87 8.50
CA LYS A 83 -1.93 7.93 9.23
C LYS A 83 -3.45 7.70 9.24
N GLN A 84 -4.03 7.40 8.07
CA GLN A 84 -5.47 7.18 7.94
C GLN A 84 -5.94 5.93 8.71
N LEU A 85 -5.18 4.84 8.69
CA LEU A 85 -5.49 3.67 9.52
C LEU A 85 -5.38 3.98 11.02
N GLY A 86 -4.44 4.83 11.42
CA GLY A 86 -4.35 5.33 12.79
C GLY A 86 -5.56 6.16 13.19
N ALA A 87 -5.96 7.09 12.32
CA ALA A 87 -7.15 7.93 12.51
C ALA A 87 -8.43 7.08 12.63
N LEU A 88 -8.59 6.04 11.78
CA LEU A 88 -9.70 5.10 11.87
C LEU A 88 -9.83 4.49 13.28
N GLY A 89 -8.70 3.99 13.80
CA GLY A 89 -8.70 3.36 15.13
C GLY A 89 -8.99 4.34 16.26
N ILE A 90 -8.47 5.58 16.17
CA ILE A 90 -8.70 6.63 17.18
C ILE A 90 -10.16 7.06 17.15
N THR A 91 -10.71 7.40 15.99
CA THR A 91 -12.08 7.88 15.86
C THR A 91 -13.09 6.81 16.28
N ALA A 92 -12.86 5.54 15.88
CA ALA A 92 -13.71 4.42 16.29
C ALA A 92 -13.74 4.24 17.82
N ARG A 93 -12.57 4.31 18.49
CA ARG A 93 -12.51 4.23 19.96
C ARG A 93 -13.18 5.43 20.64
N ASN A 94 -12.94 6.63 20.12
CA ASN A 94 -13.57 7.83 20.67
C ASN A 94 -15.09 7.76 20.56
N LEU A 95 -15.62 7.27 19.43
CA LEU A 95 -17.04 7.07 19.25
C LEU A 95 -17.60 6.02 20.23
N ALA A 96 -16.88 4.92 20.44
CA ALA A 96 -17.29 3.90 21.40
C ALA A 96 -17.31 4.43 22.84
N VAL A 97 -16.29 5.22 23.25
CA VAL A 97 -16.24 5.84 24.57
C VAL A 97 -17.40 6.83 24.75
N LYS A 98 -17.63 7.72 23.77
CA LYS A 98 -18.76 8.65 23.80
C LYS A 98 -20.10 7.92 23.89
N SER A 99 -20.30 6.86 23.11
CA SER A 99 -21.54 6.08 23.12
C SER A 99 -21.79 5.46 24.50
N ASN A 100 -20.74 4.88 25.08
CA ASN A 100 -20.85 4.28 26.41
C ASN A 100 -21.09 5.29 27.55
N SER A 101 -20.71 6.55 27.38
CA SER A 101 -20.97 7.60 28.39
C SER A 101 -22.40 8.12 28.38
N VAL A 102 -23.11 7.97 27.26
CA VAL A 102 -24.48 8.45 27.09
C VAL A 102 -25.53 7.37 27.35
N ILE A 103 -25.25 6.13 26.90
CA ILE A 103 -26.20 5.03 27.05
C ILE A 103 -26.20 4.55 28.51
N PRO A 104 -27.37 4.43 29.16
CA PRO A 104 -27.48 3.95 30.54
C PRO A 104 -26.91 2.56 30.76
N ASP A 105 -26.39 2.29 31.95
CA ASP A 105 -25.83 0.98 32.31
C ASP A 105 -26.87 -0.17 32.29
N SER A 106 -28.16 0.17 32.45
CA SER A 106 -29.28 -0.78 32.32
C SER A 106 -29.42 -1.35 30.90
N GLU A 107 -28.96 -0.64 29.90
CA GLU A 107 -29.15 -0.93 28.45
C GLU A 107 -27.94 -1.65 27.82
N GLN A 108 -27.48 -2.72 28.49
CA GLN A 108 -26.31 -3.49 28.04
C GLN A 108 -26.46 -4.05 26.62
N GLY A 109 -27.68 -4.46 26.23
CA GLY A 109 -27.94 -4.96 24.87
C GLY A 109 -27.65 -3.90 23.80
N PHE A 110 -28.11 -2.68 24.03
CA PHE A 110 -27.91 -1.56 23.10
C PHE A 110 -26.42 -1.09 23.05
N ARG A 111 -25.75 -1.08 24.21
CA ARG A 111 -24.30 -0.81 24.27
C ARG A 111 -23.49 -1.83 23.44
N THR A 112 -23.87 -3.11 23.58
CA THR A 112 -23.22 -4.19 22.83
C THR A 112 -23.49 -4.05 21.33
N GLU A 113 -24.71 -3.69 20.92
CA GLU A 113 -25.06 -3.44 19.53
C GLU A 113 -24.21 -2.30 18.92
N ILE A 114 -24.14 -1.14 19.59
CA ILE A 114 -23.33 -0.01 19.13
C ILE A 114 -21.84 -0.40 19.01
N SER A 115 -21.31 -1.07 20.03
CA SER A 115 -19.91 -1.52 20.03
C SER A 115 -19.65 -2.52 18.90
N SER A 116 -20.58 -3.42 18.63
CA SER A 116 -20.50 -4.38 17.52
C SER A 116 -20.55 -3.70 16.17
N LEU A 117 -21.39 -2.68 15.98
CA LEU A 117 -21.46 -1.88 14.75
C LEU A 117 -20.15 -1.11 14.49
N ILE A 118 -19.58 -0.50 15.53
CA ILE A 118 -18.29 0.21 15.41
C ILE A 118 -17.17 -0.77 15.04
N GLY A 119 -17.11 -1.93 15.71
CA GLY A 119 -16.14 -2.98 15.40
C GLY A 119 -16.31 -3.54 13.98
N ALA A 120 -17.54 -3.81 13.57
CA ALA A 120 -17.88 -4.27 12.23
C ALA A 120 -17.49 -3.24 11.16
N TYR A 121 -17.65 -1.95 11.42
CA TYR A 121 -17.20 -0.89 10.50
C TYR A 121 -15.70 -0.97 10.23
N VAL A 122 -14.88 -1.06 11.29
CA VAL A 122 -13.41 -1.14 11.17
C VAL A 122 -12.98 -2.38 10.38
N LEU A 123 -13.60 -3.53 10.66
CA LEU A 123 -13.34 -4.76 9.93
C LEU A 123 -13.80 -4.66 8.47
N CYS A 124 -14.97 -4.08 8.24
CA CYS A 124 -15.53 -3.88 6.90
C CYS A 124 -14.64 -2.96 6.05
N VAL A 125 -14.12 -1.87 6.61
CA VAL A 125 -13.14 -0.99 5.93
C VAL A 125 -11.88 -1.78 5.57
N LYS A 126 -11.34 -2.57 6.49
CA LYS A 126 -10.15 -3.40 6.26
C LYS A 126 -10.36 -4.35 5.07
N GLU A 127 -11.49 -5.01 5.00
CA GLU A 127 -11.76 -5.98 3.92
C GLU A 127 -12.16 -5.28 2.61
N HIS A 128 -12.88 -4.17 2.69
CA HIS A 128 -13.12 -3.31 1.53
C HIS A 128 -11.81 -2.89 0.84
N LEU A 129 -10.75 -2.64 1.61
CA LEU A 129 -9.43 -2.32 1.09
C LEU A 129 -8.63 -3.54 0.59
N ARG A 130 -9.11 -4.79 0.77
CA ARG A 130 -8.40 -6.02 0.41
C ARG A 130 -9.00 -6.84 -0.72
N ASP A 131 -10.01 -6.38 -1.43
CA ASP A 131 -10.71 -7.04 -2.55
C ASP A 131 -12.05 -7.71 -2.24
N GLY A 132 -12.62 -7.45 -1.10
CA GLY A 132 -13.99 -7.89 -0.84
C GLY A 132 -14.29 -8.17 0.62
N ILE A 133 -15.57 -8.01 0.95
CA ILE A 133 -16.08 -8.23 2.29
C ILE A 133 -16.55 -9.67 2.37
N THR A 134 -15.93 -10.46 3.24
CA THR A 134 -16.37 -11.83 3.51
C THR A 134 -17.47 -11.80 4.58
N GLN A 135 -18.57 -12.52 4.36
CA GLN A 135 -19.67 -12.65 5.35
C GLN A 135 -19.19 -13.10 6.75
N LYS A 136 -18.03 -13.78 6.82
CA LYS A 136 -17.43 -14.20 8.09
C LYS A 136 -17.08 -13.04 9.03
N GLU A 137 -16.77 -11.88 8.49
CA GLU A 137 -16.34 -10.71 9.26
C GLU A 137 -17.50 -9.89 9.81
N LEU A 138 -18.67 -10.09 9.25
CA LEU A 138 -19.93 -9.51 9.74
C LEU A 138 -20.60 -10.36 10.84
N LYS A 139 -19.96 -11.42 11.30
CA LYS A 139 -20.54 -12.34 12.32
C LYS A 139 -20.87 -11.65 13.65
N GLY A 140 -20.23 -10.53 13.96
CA GLY A 140 -20.52 -9.73 15.16
C GLY A 140 -21.81 -8.90 15.07
N LEU A 141 -22.42 -8.77 13.89
CA LEU A 141 -23.66 -8.03 13.70
C LEU A 141 -24.88 -8.90 14.01
N SER A 142 -25.94 -8.30 14.56
CA SER A 142 -27.23 -8.94 14.71
C SER A 142 -27.83 -9.31 13.36
N SER A 143 -28.74 -10.29 13.32
CA SER A 143 -29.42 -10.68 12.08
C SER A 143 -30.16 -9.51 11.43
N ALA A 144 -30.83 -8.69 12.24
CA ALA A 144 -31.53 -7.49 11.75
C ALA A 144 -30.58 -6.47 11.10
N ASN A 145 -29.41 -6.20 11.70
CA ASN A 145 -28.44 -5.28 11.13
C ASN A 145 -27.77 -5.83 9.85
N ARG A 146 -27.66 -7.15 9.71
CA ARG A 146 -27.18 -7.77 8.47
C ARG A 146 -28.17 -7.62 7.33
N GLU A 147 -29.45 -7.91 7.61
CA GLU A 147 -30.53 -7.76 6.63
C GLU A 147 -30.67 -6.31 6.19
N GLU A 148 -30.58 -5.35 7.13
CA GLU A 148 -30.57 -3.92 6.79
C GLU A 148 -29.37 -3.56 5.91
N LEU A 149 -28.19 -4.16 6.16
CA LEU A 149 -26.96 -3.91 5.42
C LEU A 149 -27.03 -4.40 3.96
N GLU A 150 -27.77 -5.45 3.66
CA GLU A 150 -27.94 -6.00 2.32
C GLU A 150 -28.59 -4.97 1.34
N ASN A 151 -29.32 -4.00 1.88
CA ASN A 151 -29.92 -2.92 1.08
C ASN A 151 -28.90 -1.85 0.62
N PHE A 152 -27.65 -1.93 1.07
CA PHE A 152 -26.63 -0.94 0.71
C PHE A 152 -25.62 -1.50 -0.28
N SER A 153 -25.34 -0.75 -1.35
CA SER A 153 -24.31 -1.09 -2.35
C SER A 153 -22.89 -1.01 -1.79
N SER A 154 -22.68 -0.19 -0.75
CA SER A 154 -21.39 -0.03 -0.05
C SER A 154 -21.55 -0.43 1.41
N PRO A 155 -21.11 -1.62 1.80
CA PRO A 155 -21.23 -2.09 3.17
C PRO A 155 -20.63 -1.17 4.25
N PRO A 156 -19.43 -0.56 4.07
CA PRO A 156 -18.94 0.39 5.06
C PRO A 156 -19.87 1.58 5.27
N ASN A 157 -20.38 2.17 4.19
CA ASN A 157 -21.33 3.28 4.26
C ASN A 157 -22.67 2.86 4.88
N GLY A 158 -23.11 1.63 4.58
CA GLY A 158 -24.31 1.03 5.19
C GLY A 158 -24.19 0.93 6.71
N ILE A 159 -23.05 0.44 7.21
CA ILE A 159 -22.82 0.36 8.67
C ILE A 159 -22.82 1.75 9.31
N LEU A 160 -22.22 2.77 8.69
CA LEU A 160 -22.28 4.13 9.21
C LEU A 160 -23.72 4.67 9.24
N CYS A 161 -24.52 4.37 8.23
CA CYS A 161 -25.93 4.78 8.20
C CYS A 161 -26.73 4.12 9.33
N ILE A 162 -26.56 2.81 9.52
CA ILE A 162 -27.21 2.06 10.60
C ILE A 162 -26.78 2.62 11.96
N LEU A 163 -25.47 2.84 12.16
CA LEU A 163 -24.91 3.40 13.38
C LEU A 163 -25.48 4.79 13.67
N GLY A 164 -25.57 5.67 12.66
CA GLY A 164 -26.18 6.99 12.78
C GLY A 164 -27.65 6.94 13.20
N LYS A 165 -28.45 6.01 12.63
CA LYS A 165 -29.85 5.80 13.03
C LYS A 165 -29.95 5.33 14.49
N ARG A 166 -29.09 4.38 14.91
CA ARG A 166 -29.06 3.89 16.29
C ARG A 166 -28.66 4.98 17.28
N LEU A 167 -27.64 5.76 16.96
CA LEU A 167 -27.24 6.89 17.81
C LEU A 167 -28.31 7.98 17.89
N ARG A 168 -29.02 8.25 16.80
CA ARG A 168 -30.14 9.20 16.81
C ARG A 168 -31.28 8.72 17.71
N SER A 169 -31.56 7.42 17.77
CA SER A 169 -32.62 6.89 18.66
C SER A 169 -32.33 7.14 20.15
N CYS A 170 -31.07 7.41 20.55
CA CYS A 170 -30.76 7.83 21.92
C CYS A 170 -31.41 9.17 22.30
N ILE A 171 -31.73 10.04 21.33
CA ILE A 171 -32.47 11.29 21.58
C ILE A 171 -33.93 10.94 21.90
N ASP A 172 -34.55 10.05 21.12
CA ASP A 172 -35.93 9.66 21.30
C ASP A 172 -36.14 8.96 22.67
N GLN A 173 -35.10 8.25 23.12
CA GLN A 173 -35.05 7.56 24.43
C GLN A 173 -34.69 8.53 25.58
N LYS A 174 -34.41 9.81 25.29
CA LYS A 174 -33.98 10.82 26.26
C LYS A 174 -32.65 10.49 26.98
N TRP A 175 -31.80 9.67 26.38
CA TRP A 175 -30.47 9.40 26.89
C TRP A 175 -29.46 10.48 26.45
N MET A 176 -29.77 11.21 25.39
CA MET A 176 -28.93 12.23 24.79
C MET A 176 -29.75 13.49 24.49
N ALA A 177 -29.19 14.66 24.81
CA ALA A 177 -29.78 15.93 24.38
C ALA A 177 -29.54 16.17 22.89
N PRO A 178 -30.48 16.78 22.14
CA PRO A 178 -30.33 17.04 20.72
C PRO A 178 -29.03 17.73 20.29
N PRO A 179 -28.49 18.73 21.04
CA PRO A 179 -27.22 19.38 20.70
C PRO A 179 -26.00 18.44 20.80
N GLU A 180 -26.03 17.45 21.69
CA GLU A 180 -24.92 16.51 21.89
C GLU A 180 -24.74 15.58 20.68
N PHE A 181 -25.80 15.30 19.92
CA PHE A 181 -25.75 14.50 18.69
C PHE A 181 -24.81 15.08 17.65
N GLY A 182 -24.60 16.39 17.62
CA GLY A 182 -23.63 17.04 16.74
C GLY A 182 -22.22 16.47 16.90
N SER A 183 -21.80 16.17 18.14
CA SER A 183 -20.49 15.56 18.42
C SER A 183 -20.37 14.12 17.90
N PHE A 184 -21.48 13.36 17.91
CA PHE A 184 -21.52 12.01 17.36
C PHE A 184 -21.52 12.04 15.84
N ASN A 185 -22.31 12.94 15.24
CA ASN A 185 -22.35 13.13 13.81
C ASN A 185 -20.98 13.51 13.26
N SER A 186 -20.25 14.43 13.91
CA SER A 186 -18.88 14.76 13.54
C SER A 186 -17.97 13.52 13.57
N SER A 187 -18.11 12.63 14.55
CA SER A 187 -17.33 11.38 14.60
C SER A 187 -17.68 10.42 13.45
N LEU A 188 -18.95 10.37 13.02
CA LEU A 188 -19.37 9.58 11.83
C LEU A 188 -18.82 10.20 10.54
N ASP A 189 -18.83 11.53 10.42
CA ASP A 189 -18.25 12.24 9.28
C ASP A 189 -16.73 12.04 9.19
N ASP A 190 -16.03 12.01 10.33
CA ASP A 190 -14.59 11.72 10.40
C ASP A 190 -14.31 10.28 9.93
N LEU A 191 -15.10 9.28 10.37
CA LEU A 191 -14.97 7.89 9.90
C LEU A 191 -15.20 7.77 8.40
N GLN A 192 -16.19 8.47 7.86
CA GLN A 192 -16.43 8.51 6.43
C GLN A 192 -15.32 9.24 5.68
N GLY A 193 -14.76 10.30 6.25
CA GLY A 193 -13.61 11.03 5.73
C GLY A 193 -12.38 10.13 5.59
N VAL A 194 -12.10 9.34 6.63
CA VAL A 194 -11.01 8.35 6.61
C VAL A 194 -11.23 7.29 5.54
N LEU A 195 -12.45 6.74 5.40
CA LEU A 195 -12.76 5.78 4.34
C LEU A 195 -12.46 6.37 2.96
N ARG A 196 -12.95 7.59 2.67
CA ARG A 196 -12.69 8.29 1.40
C ARG A 196 -11.20 8.53 1.14
N ALA A 197 -10.44 8.87 2.19
CA ALA A 197 -8.98 9.05 2.07
C ALA A 197 -8.27 7.73 1.72
N LEU A 198 -8.66 6.63 2.37
CA LEU A 198 -8.13 5.28 2.10
C LEU A 198 -8.50 4.80 0.68
N ASP A 199 -9.74 5.02 0.25
CA ASP A 199 -10.21 4.72 -1.11
C ASP A 199 -9.40 5.49 -2.17
N ARG A 200 -9.15 6.76 -1.94
CA ARG A 200 -8.32 7.58 -2.83
C ARG A 200 -6.91 6.99 -2.95
N ILE A 201 -6.29 6.58 -1.84
CA ILE A 201 -4.96 5.97 -1.87
C ILE A 201 -4.99 4.66 -2.67
N ARG A 202 -6.02 3.84 -2.48
CA ARG A 202 -6.15 2.55 -3.16
C ARG A 202 -6.43 2.70 -4.66
N PHE A 203 -7.43 3.49 -5.02
CA PHE A 203 -7.96 3.55 -6.39
C PHE A 203 -7.33 4.62 -7.28
N THR A 204 -6.41 5.44 -6.74
CA THR A 204 -5.66 6.43 -7.53
C THR A 204 -4.16 6.07 -7.51
N PRO A 205 -3.70 5.08 -8.30
CA PRO A 205 -2.29 4.75 -8.42
C PRO A 205 -1.52 5.93 -9.04
N LEU A 206 -0.18 5.83 -9.06
CA LEU A 206 0.66 6.77 -9.80
C LEU A 206 0.21 6.84 -11.27
N PRO A 207 0.31 8.01 -11.94
CA PRO A 207 -0.07 8.14 -13.34
C PRO A 207 0.64 7.11 -14.22
N PHE A 208 -0.13 6.38 -15.02
CA PHE A 208 0.40 5.30 -15.88
C PHE A 208 1.56 5.79 -16.77
N ALA A 209 1.42 6.96 -17.37
CA ALA A 209 2.45 7.55 -18.24
C ALA A 209 3.80 7.69 -17.52
N TYR A 210 3.79 8.11 -16.25
CA TYR A 210 5.00 8.25 -15.44
C TYR A 210 5.66 6.90 -15.15
N VAL A 211 4.87 5.91 -14.73
CA VAL A 211 5.36 4.56 -14.45
C VAL A 211 5.91 3.90 -15.71
N ASN A 212 5.18 4.02 -16.83
CA ASN A 212 5.60 3.46 -18.11
C ASN A 212 6.90 4.10 -18.60
N GLN A 213 7.00 5.44 -18.57
CA GLN A 213 8.19 6.16 -18.98
C GLN A 213 9.42 5.73 -18.18
N LEU A 214 9.28 5.60 -16.85
CA LEU A 214 10.37 5.15 -15.99
C LEU A 214 10.82 3.73 -16.34
N LYS A 215 9.87 2.79 -16.50
CA LYS A 215 10.18 1.40 -16.87
C LYS A 215 10.87 1.29 -18.22
N VAL A 216 10.37 2.00 -19.23
CA VAL A 216 10.98 2.02 -20.57
C VAL A 216 12.40 2.58 -20.50
N PHE A 217 12.59 3.70 -19.80
CA PHE A 217 13.91 4.32 -19.66
C PHE A 217 14.90 3.41 -18.93
N MET A 218 14.46 2.76 -17.87
CA MET A 218 15.26 1.79 -17.13
C MET A 218 15.63 0.57 -17.99
N MET A 219 14.68 0.03 -18.76
CA MET A 219 14.96 -1.08 -19.68
C MET A 219 15.99 -0.72 -20.77
N ILE A 220 15.85 0.46 -21.37
CA ILE A 220 16.84 0.95 -22.37
C ILE A 220 18.21 1.11 -21.73
N TYR A 221 18.27 1.75 -20.55
CA TYR A 221 19.51 1.97 -19.83
C TYR A 221 20.22 0.67 -19.48
N LEU A 222 19.53 -0.27 -18.82
CA LEU A 222 20.08 -1.57 -18.43
C LEU A 222 20.40 -2.45 -19.65
N GLY A 223 19.60 -2.37 -20.72
CA GLY A 223 19.80 -3.15 -21.94
C GLY A 223 21.04 -2.69 -22.72
N THR A 224 21.39 -1.40 -22.65
CA THR A 224 22.56 -0.83 -23.33
C THR A 224 23.80 -0.76 -22.44
N LEU A 225 23.67 -0.86 -21.13
CA LEU A 225 24.78 -0.80 -20.16
C LEU A 225 25.89 -1.83 -20.44
N PRO A 226 25.60 -3.10 -20.83
CA PRO A 226 26.66 -4.06 -21.18
C PRO A 226 27.57 -3.58 -22.32
N LEU A 227 27.02 -2.85 -23.30
CA LEU A 227 27.82 -2.34 -24.45
C LEU A 227 28.91 -1.35 -24.00
N VAL A 228 28.69 -0.68 -22.88
CA VAL A 228 29.67 0.25 -22.28
C VAL A 228 30.65 -0.47 -21.36
N LEU A 229 30.17 -1.49 -20.63
CA LEU A 229 30.97 -2.18 -19.63
C LEU A 229 31.87 -3.28 -20.21
N ILE A 230 31.45 -3.99 -21.27
CA ILE A 230 32.21 -5.10 -21.89
C ILE A 230 33.62 -4.67 -22.32
N PRO A 231 33.80 -3.54 -23.04
CA PRO A 231 35.13 -3.09 -23.46
C PRO A 231 36.08 -2.79 -22.30
N GLN A 232 35.52 -2.42 -21.13
CA GLN A 232 36.31 -1.98 -19.97
C GLN A 232 36.57 -3.09 -18.97
N PHE A 233 35.58 -3.99 -18.76
CA PHE A 233 35.56 -4.95 -17.67
C PHE A 233 35.50 -6.44 -18.11
N ASP A 234 35.35 -6.69 -19.43
CA ASP A 234 35.24 -8.04 -19.97
C ASP A 234 34.24 -8.92 -19.21
N TYR A 235 34.62 -10.12 -18.74
CA TYR A 235 33.75 -11.04 -17.98
C TYR A 235 33.24 -10.47 -16.66
N LEU A 236 33.96 -9.51 -16.06
CA LEU A 236 33.50 -8.83 -14.84
C LEU A 236 32.22 -8.01 -15.04
N THR A 237 31.89 -7.71 -16.30
CA THR A 237 30.61 -7.08 -16.68
C THR A 237 29.41 -7.86 -16.17
N LEU A 238 29.44 -9.21 -16.14
CA LEU A 238 28.36 -10.03 -15.61
C LEU A 238 28.08 -9.72 -14.13
N ILE A 239 29.13 -9.55 -13.34
CA ILE A 239 29.01 -9.21 -11.92
C ILE A 239 28.46 -7.77 -11.77
N GLY A 240 28.98 -6.83 -12.55
CA GLY A 240 28.50 -5.45 -12.55
C GLY A 240 27.02 -5.37 -12.92
N MET A 241 26.58 -6.11 -13.94
CA MET A 241 25.19 -6.18 -14.36
C MET A 241 24.28 -6.83 -13.31
N PHE A 242 24.76 -7.88 -12.63
CA PHE A 242 24.01 -8.49 -11.54
C PHE A 242 23.63 -7.45 -10.45
N PHE A 243 24.61 -6.67 -10.01
CA PHE A 243 24.37 -5.63 -9.00
C PHE A 243 23.55 -4.47 -9.54
N ALA A 244 23.79 -4.04 -10.79
CA ALA A 244 23.04 -2.95 -11.40
C ALA A 244 21.55 -3.30 -11.55
N VAL A 245 21.22 -4.48 -12.07
CA VAL A 245 19.84 -4.95 -12.22
C VAL A 245 19.18 -5.08 -10.86
N TYR A 246 19.85 -5.71 -9.89
CA TYR A 246 19.32 -5.83 -8.53
C TYR A 246 19.01 -4.47 -7.91
N ALA A 247 19.90 -3.50 -8.05
CA ALA A 247 19.72 -2.17 -7.47
C ALA A 247 18.59 -1.39 -8.17
N PHE A 248 18.63 -1.26 -9.50
CA PHE A 248 17.69 -0.41 -10.23
C PHE A 248 16.28 -1.01 -10.26
N VAL A 249 16.16 -2.28 -10.65
CA VAL A 249 14.86 -2.95 -10.69
C VAL A 249 14.32 -3.16 -9.27
N GLY A 250 15.20 -3.46 -8.30
CA GLY A 250 14.82 -3.61 -6.92
C GLY A 250 14.23 -2.34 -6.31
N ILE A 251 14.83 -1.17 -6.57
CA ILE A 251 14.28 0.12 -6.12
C ILE A 251 12.96 0.43 -6.83
N GLU A 252 12.83 0.05 -8.10
CA GLU A 252 11.62 0.27 -8.87
C GLU A 252 10.43 -0.56 -8.36
N GLU A 253 10.65 -1.75 -7.84
CA GLU A 253 9.61 -2.63 -7.29
C GLU A 253 9.15 -2.25 -5.87
N ILE A 254 9.89 -1.41 -5.15
CA ILE A 254 9.48 -0.87 -3.84
C ILE A 254 8.36 0.15 -4.00
#